data_72f91aeb36c862948d29e0d8b7454ff4
#
_entry.id   72f91aeb36c862948d29e0d8b7454ff4
#
_cell.length_a   1.000
_cell.length_b   1.000
_cell.length_c   1.000
_cell.angle_alpha   90.00
_cell.angle_beta   90.00
_cell.angle_gamma   90.00
#
_symmetry.space_group_name_H-M   'P 1'
#
loop_
_entity.id
_entity.type
_entity.pdbx_description
1 polymer ?
#
loop_
_entity_poly.entity_id
_entity_poly.type
_entity_poly.pdbx_seq_one_letter_code
_entity_poly.pdbx_strand_id
1 'polypeptide(L)'
;MARHHRLSLGWIIAVALSVQMATATSTEYMKWTDVRQIGPFSIQAAFPLAKYDHLFAELPELQREITRTLGVRPAASPIYVYIFADEERYRSYTQRHFPKVPYRSALFVLENGLPGVYTYDKEDLDIDLRHECTHALLHSSLALVPLWLDEGIAKYFEVPADQRAFDHPYFTDPKWKWSLRLGMVRSIESLEERDQLSDMDAADYRYAWAWVHFMMHGPEAAHEALVRNIACYQQGSTPEKLSVELAAVVPNPSEKMIQHFKHWQR
;
A
#
# COMPACT_ATOMS: atom_id res chain seq x y z
N MET A 1 0.34 39.55 -10.80
CA MET A 1 1.22 38.86 -9.85
C MET A 1 0.76 37.40 -9.81
N ALA A 2 1.41 36.56 -10.59
CA ALA A 2 1.07 35.11 -10.68
C ALA A 2 1.80 34.39 -9.55
N ARG A 3 1.04 33.82 -8.61
CA ARG A 3 1.56 32.89 -7.59
C ARG A 3 1.79 31.54 -8.25
N HIS A 4 3.05 31.18 -8.45
CA HIS A 4 3.43 29.83 -8.80
C HIS A 4 3.15 28.91 -7.62
N HIS A 5 2.09 28.10 -7.71
CA HIS A 5 1.92 26.95 -6.84
C HIS A 5 3.02 25.92 -7.21
N ARG A 6 3.99 25.79 -6.32
CA ARG A 6 4.92 24.66 -6.37
C ARG A 6 4.13 23.42 -5.99
N LEU A 7 3.91 22.54 -6.97
CA LEU A 7 3.43 21.19 -6.75
C LEU A 7 4.50 20.46 -5.92
N SER A 8 4.18 20.15 -4.66
CA SER A 8 4.98 19.23 -3.86
C SER A 8 4.81 17.83 -4.45
N LEU A 9 5.84 17.36 -5.17
CA LEU A 9 5.91 15.97 -5.61
C LEU A 9 5.99 15.10 -4.34
N GLY A 10 4.94 14.34 -4.08
CA GLY A 10 4.98 13.26 -3.09
C GLY A 10 6.15 12.33 -3.42
N TRP A 11 6.98 12.07 -2.45
CA TRP A 11 8.16 11.22 -2.62
C TRP A 11 7.73 9.75 -2.65
N ILE A 12 7.42 9.25 -3.85
CA ILE A 12 7.75 7.86 -4.15
C ILE A 12 9.24 7.76 -3.86
N ILE A 13 9.68 6.79 -3.06
CA ILE A 13 11.12 6.53 -2.93
C ILE A 13 11.60 5.93 -4.26
N ALA A 14 11.56 6.72 -5.32
CA ALA A 14 12.25 6.44 -6.56
C ALA A 14 13.71 6.82 -6.34
N VAL A 15 14.49 5.90 -5.78
CA VAL A 15 15.92 6.05 -5.69
C VAL A 15 16.50 5.84 -7.09
N ALA A 16 16.61 6.92 -7.86
CA ALA A 16 17.43 6.92 -9.06
C ALA A 16 18.90 6.83 -8.61
N LEU A 17 19.40 5.62 -8.43
CA LEU A 17 20.82 5.35 -8.20
C LEU A 17 21.55 5.35 -9.55
N SER A 18 22.37 6.38 -9.78
CA SER A 18 23.44 6.31 -10.78
C SER A 18 24.38 5.18 -10.35
N VAL A 19 24.45 4.13 -11.17
CA VAL A 19 25.38 3.01 -10.98
C VAL A 19 26.79 3.52 -11.20
N GLN A 20 27.51 3.87 -10.14
CA GLN A 20 28.96 3.80 -10.15
C GLN A 20 29.33 2.34 -10.01
N MET A 21 29.96 1.78 -11.06
CA MET A 21 30.59 0.47 -11.00
C MET A 21 31.70 0.49 -9.93
N ALA A 22 31.33 0.09 -8.71
CA ALA A 22 32.32 -0.25 -7.69
C ALA A 22 32.83 -1.65 -7.98
N THR A 23 34.14 -1.75 -8.21
CA THR A 23 34.92 -2.98 -8.40
C THR A 23 34.59 -3.99 -7.31
N ALA A 24 34.31 -5.22 -7.74
CA ALA A 24 33.92 -6.37 -6.93
C ALA A 24 34.91 -6.67 -5.81
N THR A 25 34.55 -6.35 -4.59
CA THR A 25 35.07 -7.01 -3.39
C THR A 25 33.93 -7.92 -2.87
N SER A 26 34.24 -9.22 -2.84
CA SER A 26 33.48 -10.38 -2.39
C SER A 26 32.07 -10.03 -1.80
N THR A 27 31.09 -9.90 -2.69
CA THR A 27 29.69 -9.95 -2.32
C THR A 27 29.45 -11.40 -1.90
N GLU A 28 29.24 -11.62 -0.62
CA GLU A 28 28.64 -12.87 -0.16
C GLU A 28 27.29 -12.95 -0.86
N TYR A 29 27.24 -13.69 -1.99
CA TYR A 29 26.04 -13.85 -2.80
C TYR A 29 24.99 -14.47 -1.91
N MET A 30 23.94 -13.70 -1.59
CA MET A 30 22.75 -14.23 -0.93
C MET A 30 22.26 -15.41 -1.77
N LYS A 31 22.36 -16.63 -1.22
CA LYS A 31 21.91 -17.82 -1.91
C LYS A 31 20.41 -17.95 -1.73
N TRP A 32 19.67 -17.61 -2.77
CA TRP A 32 18.24 -17.90 -2.84
C TRP A 32 18.05 -19.41 -3.07
N THR A 33 17.48 -20.10 -2.08
CA THR A 33 17.35 -21.56 -2.09
C THR A 33 16.01 -22.03 -2.64
N ASP A 34 15.00 -21.18 -2.61
CA ASP A 34 13.68 -21.45 -3.20
C ASP A 34 13.31 -20.26 -4.09
N VAL A 35 12.96 -20.53 -5.34
CA VAL A 35 12.58 -19.53 -6.35
C VAL A 35 11.28 -19.97 -6.99
N ARG A 36 10.27 -19.09 -6.99
CA ARG A 36 8.94 -19.39 -7.54
C ARG A 36 8.44 -18.26 -8.41
N GLN A 37 7.72 -18.63 -9.48
CA GLN A 37 6.96 -17.69 -10.29
C GLN A 37 5.46 -17.93 -10.06
N ILE A 38 4.76 -16.94 -9.50
CA ILE A 38 3.34 -17.04 -9.14
C ILE A 38 2.61 -15.79 -9.64
N GLY A 39 1.88 -15.92 -10.74
CA GLY A 39 1.30 -14.76 -11.42
C GLY A 39 2.39 -13.75 -11.81
N PRO A 40 2.25 -12.46 -11.47
CA PRO A 40 3.28 -11.46 -11.75
C PRO A 40 4.46 -11.52 -10.77
N PHE A 41 4.37 -12.31 -9.70
CA PHE A 41 5.38 -12.32 -8.62
C PHE A 41 6.50 -13.30 -8.89
N SER A 42 7.74 -12.80 -8.88
CA SER A 42 8.98 -13.58 -8.85
C SER A 42 9.49 -13.64 -7.42
N ILE A 43 9.20 -14.73 -6.72
CA ILE A 43 9.49 -14.88 -5.28
C ILE A 43 10.81 -15.59 -5.11
N GLN A 44 11.70 -15.04 -4.32
CA GLN A 44 13.02 -15.59 -4.00
C GLN A 44 13.20 -15.62 -2.48
N ALA A 45 13.52 -16.80 -1.93
CA ALA A 45 13.74 -16.96 -0.51
C ALA A 45 15.05 -17.67 -0.18
N ALA A 46 15.61 -17.31 0.96
CA ALA A 46 16.84 -17.93 1.48
C ALA A 46 16.57 -19.23 2.28
N PHE A 47 15.32 -19.73 2.24
CA PHE A 47 14.85 -20.92 2.94
C PHE A 47 13.68 -21.57 2.16
N PRO A 48 13.30 -22.84 2.45
CA PRO A 48 12.17 -23.49 1.78
C PRO A 48 10.83 -22.81 2.07
N LEU A 49 10.09 -22.48 1.03
CA LEU A 49 8.83 -21.71 1.10
C LEU A 49 7.57 -22.59 1.32
N ALA A 50 7.69 -23.91 1.40
CA ALA A 50 6.53 -24.82 1.44
C ALA A 50 5.50 -24.47 2.55
N LYS A 51 5.96 -23.97 3.69
CA LYS A 51 5.07 -23.54 4.78
C LYS A 51 4.16 -22.35 4.43
N TYR A 52 4.50 -21.60 3.38
CA TYR A 52 3.77 -20.42 2.90
C TYR A 52 3.00 -20.64 1.59
N ASP A 53 2.87 -21.87 1.12
CA ASP A 53 2.19 -22.18 -0.15
C ASP A 53 0.77 -21.60 -0.22
N HIS A 54 0.04 -21.64 0.90
CA HIS A 54 -1.29 -21.04 1.00
C HIS A 54 -1.29 -19.54 0.78
N LEU A 55 -0.32 -18.80 1.35
CA LEU A 55 -0.18 -17.36 1.22
C LEU A 55 0.16 -16.98 -0.23
N PHE A 56 1.09 -17.69 -0.85
CA PHE A 56 1.47 -17.40 -2.23
C PHE A 56 0.34 -17.70 -3.22
N ALA A 57 -0.54 -18.66 -2.93
CA ALA A 57 -1.72 -18.91 -3.74
C ALA A 57 -2.73 -17.75 -3.73
N GLU A 58 -2.72 -16.90 -2.68
CA GLU A 58 -3.59 -15.73 -2.57
C GLU A 58 -3.12 -14.53 -3.41
N LEU A 59 -1.81 -14.40 -3.69
CA LEU A 59 -1.26 -13.21 -4.34
C LEU A 59 -1.83 -12.93 -5.75
N PRO A 60 -2.04 -13.92 -6.64
CA PRO A 60 -2.72 -13.68 -7.91
C PRO A 60 -4.17 -13.24 -7.73
N GLU A 61 -4.86 -13.70 -6.68
CA GLU A 61 -6.21 -13.26 -6.35
C GLU A 61 -6.22 -11.80 -5.87
N LEU A 62 -5.24 -11.42 -5.06
CA LEU A 62 -5.03 -10.03 -4.64
C LEU A 62 -4.95 -9.10 -5.85
N GLN A 63 -4.16 -9.45 -6.88
CA GLN A 63 -4.11 -8.67 -8.12
C GLN A 63 -5.46 -8.60 -8.81
N ARG A 64 -6.17 -9.75 -8.96
CA ARG A 64 -7.48 -9.77 -9.61
C ARG A 64 -8.48 -8.89 -8.87
N GLU A 65 -8.47 -8.92 -7.55
CA GLU A 65 -9.37 -8.12 -6.74
C GLU A 65 -9.08 -6.63 -6.85
N ILE A 66 -7.82 -6.21 -6.75
CA ILE A 66 -7.40 -4.81 -6.96
C ILE A 66 -7.83 -4.34 -8.36
N THR A 67 -7.59 -5.14 -9.39
CA THR A 67 -8.02 -4.82 -10.75
C THR A 67 -9.54 -4.66 -10.86
N ARG A 68 -10.29 -5.58 -10.27
CA ARG A 68 -11.76 -5.59 -10.35
C ARG A 68 -12.39 -4.44 -9.57
N THR A 69 -11.86 -4.13 -8.38
CA THR A 69 -12.47 -3.17 -7.46
C THR A 69 -12.01 -1.73 -7.67
N LEU A 70 -10.77 -1.54 -8.08
CA LEU A 70 -10.19 -0.21 -8.26
C LEU A 70 -9.93 0.16 -9.72
N GLY A 71 -10.13 -0.76 -10.66
CA GLY A 71 -9.84 -0.53 -12.07
C GLY A 71 -8.34 -0.41 -12.40
N VAL A 72 -7.47 -0.77 -11.46
CA VAL A 72 -6.01 -0.76 -11.68
C VAL A 72 -5.63 -1.84 -12.67
N ARG A 73 -4.83 -1.49 -13.70
CA ARG A 73 -4.35 -2.46 -14.69
C ARG A 73 -3.46 -3.51 -14.03
N PRO A 74 -3.55 -4.78 -14.47
CA PRO A 74 -2.62 -5.81 -14.01
C PRO A 74 -1.17 -5.41 -14.26
N ALA A 75 -0.27 -5.86 -13.39
CA ALA A 75 1.16 -5.64 -13.55
C ALA A 75 1.66 -6.20 -14.88
N ALA A 76 2.31 -5.36 -15.68
CA ALA A 76 2.87 -5.71 -16.97
C ALA A 76 4.30 -6.26 -16.87
N SER A 77 4.98 -5.98 -15.78
CA SER A 77 6.35 -6.43 -15.48
C SER A 77 6.37 -7.29 -14.22
N PRO A 78 7.37 -8.16 -14.05
CA PRO A 78 7.51 -8.94 -12.83
C PRO A 78 7.65 -8.06 -11.58
N ILE A 79 7.00 -8.48 -10.51
CA ILE A 79 7.19 -7.94 -9.15
C ILE A 79 8.13 -8.88 -8.43
N TYR A 80 9.28 -8.38 -8.00
CA TYR A 80 10.29 -9.18 -7.31
C TYR A 80 10.02 -9.18 -5.82
N VAL A 81 9.93 -10.38 -5.21
CA VAL A 81 9.70 -10.56 -3.77
C VAL A 81 10.89 -11.30 -3.18
N TYR A 82 11.58 -10.67 -2.25
CA TYR A 82 12.78 -11.20 -1.59
C TYR A 82 12.49 -11.47 -0.12
N ILE A 83 12.55 -12.75 0.29
CA ILE A 83 12.24 -13.18 1.65
C ILE A 83 13.53 -13.71 2.29
N PHE A 84 14.06 -12.95 3.24
CA PHE A 84 15.27 -13.30 3.98
C PHE A 84 14.97 -14.33 5.06
N ALA A 85 15.97 -15.12 5.44
CA ALA A 85 15.78 -16.14 6.46
C ALA A 85 15.53 -15.59 7.86
N ASP A 86 15.99 -14.36 8.12
CA ASP A 86 15.88 -13.69 9.43
C ASP A 86 16.01 -12.18 9.30
N GLU A 87 15.69 -11.48 10.40
CA GLU A 87 15.76 -10.03 10.49
C GLU A 87 17.17 -9.47 10.31
N GLU A 88 18.20 -10.14 10.80
CA GLU A 88 19.58 -9.66 10.75
C GLU A 88 20.07 -9.53 9.31
N ARG A 89 19.84 -10.58 8.50
CA ARG A 89 20.15 -10.58 7.07
C ARG A 89 19.35 -9.55 6.30
N TYR A 90 18.06 -9.46 6.56
CA TYR A 90 17.18 -8.46 5.96
C TYR A 90 17.67 -7.04 6.27
N ARG A 91 17.93 -6.73 7.55
CA ARG A 91 18.40 -5.42 8.02
C ARG A 91 19.77 -5.07 7.40
N SER A 92 20.71 -6.01 7.40
CA SER A 92 22.03 -5.82 6.79
C SER A 92 21.93 -5.51 5.30
N TYR A 93 21.04 -6.21 4.60
CA TYR A 93 20.79 -5.98 3.17
C TYR A 93 20.17 -4.60 2.93
N THR A 94 19.06 -4.30 3.59
CA THR A 94 18.32 -3.04 3.38
C THR A 94 19.13 -1.81 3.77
N GLN A 95 19.90 -1.85 4.86
CA GLN A 95 20.79 -0.76 5.25
C GLN A 95 21.90 -0.51 4.22
N ARG A 96 22.40 -1.55 3.57
CA ARG A 96 23.43 -1.43 2.54
C ARG A 96 22.88 -0.90 1.22
N HIS A 97 21.73 -1.39 0.79
CA HIS A 97 21.16 -1.07 -0.53
C HIS A 97 20.23 0.14 -0.50
N PHE A 98 19.54 0.38 0.62
CA PHE A 98 18.58 1.47 0.82
C PHE A 98 18.91 2.32 2.07
N PRO A 99 20.12 2.88 2.20
CA PRO A 99 20.61 3.53 3.41
C PRO A 99 19.81 4.77 3.83
N LYS A 100 19.03 5.34 2.91
CA LYS A 100 18.18 6.52 3.15
C LYS A 100 16.77 6.14 3.63
N VAL A 101 16.40 4.87 3.56
CA VAL A 101 15.09 4.39 3.99
C VAL A 101 15.14 4.04 5.48
N PRO A 102 14.28 4.61 6.31
CA PRO A 102 14.16 4.21 7.71
C PRO A 102 13.84 2.72 7.83
N TYR A 103 14.37 2.08 8.87
CA TYR A 103 14.10 0.66 9.08
C TYR A 103 12.60 0.37 9.21
N ARG A 104 12.15 -0.65 8.50
CA ARG A 104 10.81 -1.25 8.55
C ARG A 104 10.96 -2.76 8.49
N SER A 105 9.99 -3.51 8.99
CA SER A 105 9.99 -4.98 8.96
C SER A 105 9.70 -5.57 7.58
N ALA A 106 9.12 -4.77 6.70
CA ALA A 106 8.97 -5.04 5.28
C ALA A 106 9.11 -3.73 4.51
N LEU A 107 9.40 -3.82 3.22
CA LEU A 107 9.69 -2.65 2.41
C LEU A 107 9.31 -2.90 0.94
N PHE A 108 8.49 -2.03 0.38
CA PHE A 108 8.34 -1.88 -1.06
C PHE A 108 9.30 -0.81 -1.59
N VAL A 109 9.98 -1.08 -2.69
CA VAL A 109 10.86 -0.14 -3.38
C VAL A 109 10.64 -0.23 -4.89
N LEU A 110 10.54 0.90 -5.55
CA LEU A 110 10.59 0.98 -7.00
C LEU A 110 12.04 1.23 -7.43
N GLU A 111 12.75 0.18 -7.82
CA GLU A 111 14.16 0.25 -8.23
C GLU A 111 14.28 0.19 -9.76
N ASN A 112 14.78 1.27 -10.37
CA ASN A 112 14.89 1.39 -11.83
C ASN A 112 13.57 1.10 -12.58
N GLY A 113 12.43 1.45 -11.98
CA GLY A 113 11.11 1.19 -12.53
C GLY A 113 10.60 -0.25 -12.32
N LEU A 114 11.34 -1.10 -11.60
CA LEU A 114 10.92 -2.45 -11.25
C LEU A 114 10.48 -2.51 -9.78
N PRO A 115 9.29 -3.04 -9.50
CA PRO A 115 8.78 -3.18 -8.14
C PRO A 115 9.50 -4.32 -7.39
N GLY A 116 10.09 -3.99 -6.25
CA GLY A 116 10.75 -4.92 -5.34
C GLY A 116 10.11 -4.89 -3.95
N VAL A 117 9.77 -6.05 -3.42
CA VAL A 117 9.27 -6.26 -2.05
C VAL A 117 10.33 -7.01 -1.27
N TYR A 118 10.68 -6.51 -0.10
CA TYR A 118 11.72 -7.06 0.76
C TYR A 118 11.16 -7.31 2.15
N THR A 119 11.30 -8.51 2.67
CA THR A 119 10.87 -8.89 4.02
C THR A 119 11.66 -10.11 4.52
N TYR A 120 11.36 -10.65 5.67
CA TYR A 120 12.03 -11.82 6.24
C TYR A 120 11.05 -12.79 6.88
N ASP A 121 11.50 -14.00 7.18
CA ASP A 121 10.72 -15.04 7.86
C ASP A 121 10.36 -14.59 9.28
N LYS A 122 9.08 -14.36 9.54
CA LYS A 122 8.52 -13.89 10.81
C LYS A 122 7.05 -14.29 10.95
N GLU A 123 6.50 -14.08 12.13
CA GLU A 123 5.10 -14.44 12.44
C GLU A 123 4.08 -13.70 11.56
N ASP A 124 4.27 -12.38 11.39
CA ASP A 124 3.35 -11.51 10.62
C ASP A 124 3.74 -11.38 9.13
N LEU A 125 4.45 -12.36 8.57
CA LEU A 125 4.90 -12.33 7.17
C LEU A 125 3.74 -12.19 6.19
N ASP A 126 2.63 -12.82 6.47
CA ASP A 126 1.44 -12.83 5.63
C ASP A 126 0.77 -11.45 5.52
N ILE A 127 0.73 -10.70 6.62
CA ILE A 127 0.22 -9.31 6.65
C ILE A 127 1.15 -8.41 5.83
N ASP A 128 2.45 -8.45 6.12
CA ASP A 128 3.44 -7.64 5.42
C ASP A 128 3.48 -7.93 3.93
N LEU A 129 3.42 -9.21 3.51
CA LEU A 129 3.42 -9.57 2.10
C LEU A 129 2.21 -9.03 1.36
N ARG A 130 1.00 -9.16 1.93
CA ARG A 130 -0.19 -8.58 1.29
C ARG A 130 -0.09 -7.07 1.20
N HIS A 131 0.40 -6.40 2.26
CA HIS A 131 0.59 -4.95 2.31
C HIS A 131 1.57 -4.46 1.22
N GLU A 132 2.80 -4.96 1.25
CA GLU A 132 3.85 -4.52 0.33
C GLU A 132 3.60 -4.96 -1.13
N CYS A 133 2.98 -6.13 -1.33
CA CYS A 133 2.55 -6.55 -2.66
C CYS A 133 1.39 -5.68 -3.19
N THR A 134 0.55 -5.12 -2.32
CA THR A 134 -0.47 -4.14 -2.74
C THR A 134 0.19 -2.88 -3.29
N HIS A 135 1.16 -2.29 -2.59
CA HIS A 135 1.96 -1.18 -3.12
C HIS A 135 2.59 -1.53 -4.47
N ALA A 136 3.22 -2.70 -4.56
CA ALA A 136 3.86 -3.15 -5.79
C ALA A 136 2.88 -3.28 -6.97
N LEU A 137 1.66 -3.79 -6.74
CA LEU A 137 0.61 -3.88 -7.74
C LEU A 137 0.09 -2.51 -8.16
N LEU A 138 -0.13 -1.59 -7.23
CA LEU A 138 -0.55 -0.21 -7.54
C LEU A 138 0.52 0.49 -8.38
N HIS A 139 1.75 0.52 -7.92
CA HIS A 139 2.85 1.22 -8.56
C HIS A 139 3.39 0.54 -9.83
N SER A 140 2.96 -0.68 -10.14
CA SER A 140 3.18 -1.29 -11.46
C SER A 140 2.38 -0.59 -12.58
N SER A 141 1.34 0.17 -12.24
CA SER A 141 0.43 0.82 -13.20
C SER A 141 0.18 2.30 -12.93
N LEU A 142 0.48 2.75 -11.71
CA LEU A 142 0.23 4.12 -11.27
C LEU A 142 1.57 4.81 -10.97
N ALA A 143 1.88 5.87 -11.71
CA ALA A 143 3.10 6.63 -11.49
C ALA A 143 3.10 7.42 -10.17
N LEU A 144 1.92 7.84 -9.75
CA LEU A 144 1.68 8.60 -8.51
C LEU A 144 0.38 8.12 -7.87
N VAL A 145 0.38 8.04 -6.55
CA VAL A 145 -0.82 7.88 -5.72
C VAL A 145 -0.59 8.77 -4.49
N PRO A 146 -1.56 9.56 -4.01
CA PRO A 146 -1.41 10.26 -2.74
C PRO A 146 -1.06 9.31 -1.61
N LEU A 147 -0.11 9.68 -0.77
CA LEU A 147 0.44 8.81 0.28
C LEU A 147 -0.64 8.16 1.15
N TRP A 148 -1.60 8.96 1.62
CA TRP A 148 -2.68 8.45 2.46
C TRP A 148 -3.56 7.42 1.76
N LEU A 149 -3.79 7.61 0.43
CA LEU A 149 -4.61 6.70 -0.36
C LEU A 149 -3.86 5.39 -0.64
N ASP A 150 -2.58 5.47 -0.96
CA ASP A 150 -1.69 4.33 -1.16
C ASP A 150 -1.65 3.46 0.11
N GLU A 151 -1.35 4.07 1.25
CA GLU A 151 -1.33 3.40 2.54
C GLU A 151 -2.73 2.88 2.96
N GLY A 152 -3.78 3.65 2.68
CA GLY A 152 -5.15 3.23 2.99
C GLY A 152 -5.60 2.00 2.19
N ILE A 153 -5.23 1.93 0.91
CA ILE A 153 -5.48 0.76 0.06
C ILE A 153 -4.64 -0.43 0.54
N ALA A 154 -3.34 -0.23 0.81
CA ALA A 154 -2.49 -1.29 1.33
C ALA A 154 -3.02 -1.85 2.66
N LYS A 155 -3.45 -0.98 3.59
CA LYS A 155 -4.10 -1.38 4.84
C LYS A 155 -5.42 -2.11 4.65
N TYR A 156 -6.20 -1.78 3.63
CA TYR A 156 -7.43 -2.52 3.31
C TYR A 156 -7.14 -3.94 2.83
N PHE A 157 -6.11 -4.11 2.01
CA PHE A 157 -5.75 -5.39 1.39
C PHE A 157 -4.78 -6.25 2.22
N GLU A 158 -4.19 -5.76 3.32
CA GLU A 158 -3.22 -6.51 4.12
C GLU A 158 -3.80 -7.74 4.84
N VAL A 159 -5.12 -7.79 5.02
CA VAL A 159 -5.82 -8.93 5.63
C VAL A 159 -6.37 -9.89 4.56
N PRO A 160 -6.67 -11.16 4.91
CA PRO A 160 -7.35 -12.11 4.02
C PRO A 160 -8.65 -11.54 3.44
N ALA A 161 -9.02 -11.98 2.23
CA ALA A 161 -10.16 -11.43 1.49
C ALA A 161 -11.49 -11.48 2.26
N ASP A 162 -11.73 -12.54 3.02
CA ASP A 162 -12.93 -12.74 3.84
C ASP A 162 -12.99 -11.83 5.08
N GLN A 163 -11.88 -11.20 5.46
CA GLN A 163 -11.80 -10.29 6.61
C GLN A 163 -11.91 -8.82 6.25
N ARG A 164 -11.68 -8.44 4.98
CA ARG A 164 -11.58 -7.04 4.55
C ARG A 164 -12.82 -6.21 4.86
N ALA A 165 -14.00 -6.78 4.59
CA ALA A 165 -15.25 -6.06 4.74
C ALA A 165 -15.74 -5.95 6.20
N PHE A 166 -15.52 -6.97 7.05
CA PHE A 166 -16.18 -7.03 8.37
C PHE A 166 -15.25 -7.35 9.54
N ASP A 167 -14.14 -8.04 9.30
CA ASP A 167 -13.30 -8.59 10.37
C ASP A 167 -11.89 -7.98 10.39
N HIS A 168 -11.67 -6.86 9.71
CA HIS A 168 -10.40 -6.16 9.77
C HIS A 168 -10.08 -5.77 11.23
N PRO A 169 -8.82 -5.92 11.72
CA PRO A 169 -8.45 -5.65 13.12
C PRO A 169 -8.85 -4.25 13.63
N TYR A 170 -8.91 -3.25 12.75
CA TYR A 170 -9.37 -1.91 13.13
C TYR A 170 -10.81 -1.84 13.61
N PHE A 171 -11.71 -2.77 13.20
CA PHE A 171 -13.06 -2.79 13.74
C PHE A 171 -13.11 -3.05 15.24
N THR A 172 -12.11 -3.75 15.78
CA THR A 172 -12.03 -4.06 17.22
C THR A 172 -11.15 -3.09 18.00
N ASP A 173 -10.40 -2.21 17.33
CA ASP A 173 -9.51 -1.21 17.96
C ASP A 173 -10.32 -0.28 18.90
N PRO A 174 -10.01 -0.24 20.21
CA PRO A 174 -10.70 0.63 21.15
C PRO A 174 -10.61 2.12 20.80
N LYS A 175 -9.49 2.59 20.25
CA LYS A 175 -9.30 3.98 19.85
C LYS A 175 -10.21 4.34 18.68
N TRP A 176 -10.39 3.43 17.73
CA TRP A 176 -11.32 3.58 16.62
C TRP A 176 -12.76 3.66 17.11
N LYS A 177 -13.19 2.71 17.96
CA LYS A 177 -14.55 2.71 18.53
C LYS A 177 -14.84 3.98 19.31
N TRP A 178 -13.88 4.46 20.08
CA TRP A 178 -14.01 5.71 20.82
C TRP A 178 -14.15 6.93 19.90
N SER A 179 -13.34 7.02 18.86
CA SER A 179 -13.40 8.10 17.86
C SER A 179 -14.77 8.14 17.17
N LEU A 180 -15.27 7.00 16.73
CA LEU A 180 -16.60 6.90 16.11
C LEU A 180 -17.73 7.33 17.09
N ARG A 181 -17.63 6.93 18.35
CA ARG A 181 -18.63 7.31 19.37
C ARG A 181 -18.67 8.81 19.58
N LEU A 182 -17.53 9.48 19.60
CA LEU A 182 -17.42 10.93 19.79
C LEU A 182 -17.63 11.71 18.49
N GLY A 183 -17.74 11.07 17.34
CA GLY A 183 -17.78 11.75 16.04
C GLY A 183 -16.46 12.43 15.65
N MET A 184 -15.35 12.02 16.27
CA MET A 184 -14.01 12.60 16.08
C MET A 184 -13.24 11.75 15.08
N VAL A 185 -13.36 12.06 13.80
CA VAL A 185 -12.62 11.39 12.72
C VAL A 185 -11.75 12.39 11.98
N ARG A 186 -10.59 11.94 11.48
CA ARG A 186 -9.77 12.75 10.57
C ARG A 186 -10.46 12.82 9.21
N SER A 187 -10.56 14.01 8.66
CA SER A 187 -11.10 14.21 7.33
C SER A 187 -10.10 13.81 6.24
N ILE A 188 -10.58 13.55 5.04
CA ILE A 188 -9.70 13.26 3.88
C ILE A 188 -8.75 14.43 3.64
N GLU A 189 -9.23 15.69 3.74
CA GLU A 189 -8.43 16.89 3.55
C GLU A 189 -7.19 16.89 4.47
N SER A 190 -7.36 16.48 5.73
CA SER A 190 -6.23 16.41 6.67
C SER A 190 -5.24 15.28 6.34
N LEU A 191 -5.69 14.20 5.71
CA LEU A 191 -4.83 13.12 5.23
C LEU A 191 -4.10 13.51 3.95
N GLU A 192 -4.76 14.28 3.07
CA GLU A 192 -4.17 14.81 1.83
C GLU A 192 -3.04 15.82 2.08
N GLU A 193 -2.87 16.30 3.31
CA GLU A 193 -1.74 17.15 3.71
C GLU A 193 -0.50 16.33 4.11
N ARG A 194 -0.58 15.02 4.15
CA ARG A 194 0.54 14.13 4.49
C ARG A 194 1.36 13.84 3.24
N ASP A 195 2.50 14.49 3.11
CA ASP A 195 3.37 14.35 1.94
C ASP A 195 4.47 13.30 2.14
N GLN A 196 4.79 12.94 3.39
CA GLN A 196 5.86 12.01 3.74
C GLN A 196 5.38 10.98 4.76
N LEU A 197 5.96 9.78 4.70
CA LEU A 197 5.67 8.71 5.66
C LEU A 197 5.94 9.10 7.12
N SER A 198 6.92 9.99 7.36
CA SER A 198 7.20 10.56 8.67
C SER A 198 6.08 11.45 9.23
N ASP A 199 5.20 11.93 8.36
CA ASP A 199 4.09 12.81 8.73
C ASP A 199 2.85 12.01 9.15
N MET A 200 2.83 10.70 8.86
CA MET A 200 1.74 9.80 9.21
C MET A 200 1.96 9.13 10.56
N ASP A 201 1.02 9.30 11.46
CA ASP A 201 0.96 8.56 12.72
C ASP A 201 0.03 7.33 12.61
N ALA A 202 -0.01 6.49 13.64
CA ALA A 202 -0.86 5.30 13.66
C ALA A 202 -2.36 5.60 13.51
N ALA A 203 -2.81 6.83 13.79
CA ALA A 203 -4.17 7.24 13.55
C ALA A 203 -4.41 7.59 12.08
N ASP A 204 -3.42 8.19 11.39
CA ASP A 204 -3.52 8.48 9.95
C ASP A 204 -3.71 7.19 9.14
N TYR A 205 -2.94 6.13 9.42
CA TYR A 205 -3.11 4.80 8.79
C TYR A 205 -4.52 4.24 9.01
N ARG A 206 -5.04 4.35 10.24
CA ARG A 206 -6.39 3.87 10.57
C ARG A 206 -7.47 4.65 9.83
N TYR A 207 -7.35 5.98 9.76
CA TYR A 207 -8.31 6.81 9.04
C TYR A 207 -8.18 6.68 7.54
N ALA A 208 -6.98 6.49 6.99
CA ALA A 208 -6.76 6.16 5.59
C ALA A 208 -7.48 4.86 5.21
N TRP A 209 -7.30 3.79 6.01
CA TRP A 209 -8.07 2.56 5.86
C TRP A 209 -9.58 2.80 5.93
N ALA A 210 -10.04 3.58 6.90
CA ALA A 210 -11.47 3.81 7.09
C ALA A 210 -12.11 4.54 5.90
N TRP A 211 -11.43 5.53 5.35
CA TRP A 211 -11.89 6.22 4.15
C TRP A 211 -11.90 5.30 2.93
N VAL A 212 -10.87 4.47 2.74
CA VAL A 212 -10.86 3.46 1.67
C VAL A 212 -12.03 2.47 1.86
N HIS A 213 -12.20 1.94 3.06
CA HIS A 213 -13.32 1.03 3.38
C HIS A 213 -14.67 1.67 3.10
N PHE A 214 -14.87 2.93 3.51
CA PHE A 214 -16.11 3.66 3.23
C PHE A 214 -16.36 3.84 1.73
N MET A 215 -15.33 4.17 0.96
CA MET A 215 -15.47 4.31 -0.50
C MET A 215 -15.68 2.96 -1.19
N MET A 216 -15.17 1.87 -0.65
CA MET A 216 -15.36 0.52 -1.21
C MET A 216 -16.73 -0.07 -0.91
N HIS A 217 -17.33 0.25 0.25
CA HIS A 217 -18.51 -0.43 0.78
C HIS A 217 -19.68 0.50 1.11
N GLY A 218 -19.50 1.80 1.00
CA GLY A 218 -20.50 2.81 1.23
C GLY A 218 -21.37 3.11 0.01
N PRO A 219 -21.77 4.37 -0.20
CA PRO A 219 -22.56 4.74 -1.38
C PRO A 219 -21.81 4.45 -2.69
N GLU A 220 -22.51 3.96 -3.71
CA GLU A 220 -21.95 3.69 -5.03
C GLU A 220 -21.20 4.90 -5.61
N ALA A 221 -21.75 6.10 -5.45
CA ALA A 221 -21.11 7.34 -5.88
C ALA A 221 -19.72 7.58 -5.23
N ALA A 222 -19.50 7.10 -3.99
CA ALA A 222 -18.20 7.19 -3.34
C ALA A 222 -17.19 6.23 -3.98
N HIS A 223 -17.61 5.02 -4.31
CA HIS A 223 -16.78 4.05 -5.01
C HIS A 223 -16.42 4.55 -6.42
N GLU A 224 -17.40 5.07 -7.16
CA GLU A 224 -17.15 5.66 -8.47
C GLU A 224 -16.16 6.84 -8.42
N ALA A 225 -16.23 7.70 -7.40
CA ALA A 225 -15.28 8.79 -7.21
C ALA A 225 -13.85 8.25 -7.01
N LEU A 226 -13.69 7.23 -6.17
CA LEU A 226 -12.40 6.56 -5.95
C LEU A 226 -11.84 5.99 -7.26
N VAL A 227 -12.66 5.23 -8.01
CA VAL A 227 -12.23 4.58 -9.25
C VAL A 227 -11.87 5.61 -10.33
N ARG A 228 -12.65 6.70 -10.47
CA ARG A 228 -12.33 7.79 -11.40
C ARG A 228 -11.02 8.48 -11.03
N ASN A 229 -10.80 8.77 -9.75
CA ASN A 229 -9.57 9.41 -9.28
C ASN A 229 -8.33 8.54 -9.58
N ILE A 230 -8.40 7.23 -9.30
CA ILE A 230 -7.35 6.26 -9.63
C ILE A 230 -7.12 6.19 -11.15
N ALA A 231 -8.18 6.20 -11.96
CA ALA A 231 -8.07 6.15 -13.42
C ALA A 231 -7.31 7.36 -13.99
N CYS A 232 -7.45 8.55 -13.39
CA CYS A 232 -6.67 9.73 -13.77
C CYS A 232 -5.16 9.51 -13.56
N TYR A 233 -4.76 8.99 -12.39
CA TYR A 233 -3.34 8.66 -12.14
C TYR A 233 -2.82 7.61 -13.14
N GLN A 234 -3.65 6.62 -13.47
CA GLN A 234 -3.29 5.58 -14.44
C GLN A 234 -3.10 6.12 -15.87
N GLN A 235 -3.73 7.24 -16.20
CA GLN A 235 -3.56 7.95 -17.47
C GLN A 235 -2.42 8.98 -17.43
N GLY A 236 -1.69 9.08 -16.31
CA GLY A 236 -0.60 10.04 -16.13
C GLY A 236 -1.08 11.49 -15.90
N SER A 237 -2.35 11.68 -15.56
CA SER A 237 -2.91 12.99 -15.20
C SER A 237 -3.04 13.11 -13.67
N THR A 238 -3.00 14.37 -13.18
CA THR A 238 -3.26 14.66 -11.77
C THR A 238 -4.74 15.01 -11.63
N PRO A 239 -5.55 14.20 -10.93
CA PRO A 239 -6.95 14.52 -10.70
C PRO A 239 -7.10 15.71 -9.72
N GLU A 240 -8.34 16.18 -9.57
CA GLU A 240 -8.75 16.98 -8.43
C GLU A 240 -8.50 16.20 -7.13
N LYS A 241 -8.38 16.89 -6.00
CA LYS A 241 -8.28 16.21 -4.69
C LYS A 241 -9.49 15.31 -4.46
N LEU A 242 -9.25 14.10 -3.98
CA LEU A 242 -10.33 13.13 -3.77
C LEU A 242 -11.35 13.63 -2.73
N SER A 243 -10.92 14.45 -1.75
CA SER A 243 -11.84 15.15 -0.83
C SER A 243 -12.87 16.01 -1.55
N VAL A 244 -12.44 16.75 -2.58
CA VAL A 244 -13.31 17.62 -3.39
C VAL A 244 -14.26 16.79 -4.26
N GLU A 245 -13.73 15.77 -4.95
CA GLU A 245 -14.56 14.88 -5.78
C GLU A 245 -15.61 14.13 -4.95
N LEU A 246 -15.21 13.63 -3.77
CA LEU A 246 -16.12 12.93 -2.87
C LEU A 246 -17.20 13.85 -2.31
N ALA A 247 -16.85 15.08 -1.90
CA ALA A 247 -17.82 16.07 -1.38
C ALA A 247 -18.83 16.49 -2.44
N ALA A 248 -18.46 16.47 -3.73
CA ALA A 248 -19.37 16.78 -4.83
C ALA A 248 -20.46 15.72 -5.03
N VAL A 249 -20.20 14.45 -4.67
CA VAL A 249 -21.11 13.33 -4.92
C VAL A 249 -21.71 12.73 -3.63
N VAL A 250 -21.09 12.94 -2.48
CA VAL A 250 -21.55 12.47 -1.17
C VAL A 250 -21.66 13.68 -0.23
N PRO A 251 -22.86 14.15 0.07
CA PRO A 251 -23.06 15.25 1.05
C PRO A 251 -22.54 14.86 2.43
N ASN A 252 -21.78 15.75 3.08
CA ASN A 252 -21.20 15.55 4.42
C ASN A 252 -20.41 14.23 4.53
N PRO A 253 -19.33 14.02 3.76
CA PRO A 253 -18.65 12.72 3.67
C PRO A 253 -18.21 12.17 5.03
N SER A 254 -17.69 13.02 5.93
CA SER A 254 -17.24 12.61 7.27
C SER A 254 -18.38 12.07 8.12
N GLU A 255 -19.54 12.70 8.09
CA GLU A 255 -20.72 12.22 8.80
C GLU A 255 -21.21 10.89 8.21
N LYS A 256 -21.24 10.78 6.88
CA LYS A 256 -21.63 9.55 6.18
C LYS A 256 -20.69 8.40 6.49
N MET A 257 -19.38 8.65 6.56
CA MET A 257 -18.40 7.63 6.94
C MET A 257 -18.61 7.18 8.39
N ILE A 258 -18.87 8.10 9.34
CA ILE A 258 -19.20 7.76 10.73
C ILE A 258 -20.47 6.90 10.79
N GLN A 259 -21.53 7.28 10.06
CA GLN A 259 -22.77 6.52 10.00
C GLN A 259 -22.57 5.14 9.37
N HIS A 260 -21.76 5.07 8.30
CA HIS A 260 -21.40 3.81 7.68
C HIS A 260 -20.83 2.84 8.73
N PHE A 261 -19.80 3.20 9.47
CA PHE A 261 -19.20 2.31 10.48
C PHE A 261 -20.07 2.03 11.69
N LYS A 262 -20.98 2.94 12.06
CA LYS A 262 -21.94 2.69 13.14
C LYS A 262 -22.99 1.63 12.78
N HIS A 263 -23.31 1.50 11.50
CA HIS A 263 -24.35 0.57 11.00
C HIS A 263 -23.79 -0.59 10.19
N TRP A 264 -22.46 -0.64 9.98
CA TRP A 264 -21.79 -1.70 9.22
C TRP A 264 -21.75 -2.97 10.06
N GLN A 265 -22.65 -3.89 9.73
CA GLN A 265 -22.80 -5.19 10.40
C GLN A 265 -23.00 -6.27 9.33
N ARG A 266 -22.61 -7.51 9.66
CA ARG A 266 -22.89 -8.67 8.80
C ARG A 266 -24.39 -8.91 8.70
#